data_b91fa64ea9f8404adbb007c0f4cfe094
#
_entry.id   b91fa64ea9f8404adbb007c0f4cfe094
#
_cell.length_a   1.000
_cell.length_b   1.000
_cell.length_c   1.000
_cell.angle_alpha   90.00
_cell.angle_beta   90.00
_cell.angle_gamma   90.00
#
_symmetry.space_group_name_H-M   'P 1'
#
loop_
_entity.id
_entity.type
_entity.pdbx_description
1 polymer ?
#
loop_
_entity_poly.entity_id
_entity_poly.type
_entity_poly.pdbx_seq_one_letter_code
_entity_poly.pdbx_strand_id
1 'polypeptide(L)'
;MVVLASQPAMAATYAAMVMDARDGSVLHAENADQRLHPASLTKMMTLYIAFEAVENGEISLDTKVKISKKAASEPPSKLGLKAGQRIRFRYLIRAAAIKSANDAATAIGEAIEGSEAAFARRMNRTAKALGMNRTTFKNAHGLTQQGHLSTARDMTLLGRHVFYDYPEYYNLFSRRTANAGIKKVRHTNTRFLANYRGADGIKTGFTSAAGYTLTASAERGRERIITTVFGGRSIATRNRQVAKLMDLGFKKAPTNVSLRKPHLPNYSSINLDARKIKRSSGAVRKSLVPKPRPGSNTAIVASVDLSDGIEKTLKMLMVASEQSENVDTAQIHLATLDVKSSDIISSSVTNETNVLKQARLVSHNSSDEHKVWGVNVGRFGTRYAAEKMLIKTALAEMPTLGGSLRKVVKTKLGFEANFYGVSQVTAEQACRKLANRQITCDVINPSG
;
A
#
# COMPACT_ATOMS: atom_id res chain seq x y z
N MET A 1 22.25 48.13 -24.50
CA MET A 1 20.81 47.83 -24.17
C MET A 1 20.58 46.39 -24.62
N VAL A 2 20.59 45.41 -23.69
CA VAL A 2 20.34 43.99 -24.01
C VAL A 2 18.82 43.77 -23.94
N VAL A 3 18.19 43.55 -25.07
CA VAL A 3 16.78 43.21 -25.11
C VAL A 3 16.66 41.73 -24.74
N LEU A 4 16.27 41.48 -23.48
CA LEU A 4 15.86 40.15 -23.01
C LEU A 4 14.56 39.79 -23.70
N ALA A 5 14.64 39.02 -24.78
CA ALA A 5 13.47 38.41 -25.39
C ALA A 5 12.84 37.42 -24.39
N SER A 6 11.71 37.82 -23.78
CA SER A 6 10.90 36.93 -22.98
C SER A 6 10.33 35.81 -23.90
N GLN A 7 10.81 34.60 -23.76
CA GLN A 7 10.22 33.47 -24.44
C GLN A 7 8.77 33.30 -23.98
N PRO A 8 7.79 33.21 -24.89
CA PRO A 8 6.41 32.99 -24.52
C PRO A 8 6.30 31.65 -23.79
N ALA A 9 5.75 31.66 -22.57
CA ALA A 9 5.45 30.44 -21.84
C ALA A 9 4.43 29.65 -22.67
N MET A 10 4.87 28.58 -23.32
CA MET A 10 3.99 27.70 -24.07
C MET A 10 2.92 27.15 -23.12
N ALA A 11 1.65 27.42 -23.44
CA ALA A 11 0.53 26.87 -22.71
C ALA A 11 0.60 25.33 -22.75
N ALA A 12 0.41 24.67 -21.61
CA ALA A 12 0.41 23.21 -21.56
C ALA A 12 -0.66 22.66 -22.52
N THR A 13 -0.27 21.67 -23.32
CA THR A 13 -1.13 21.08 -24.35
C THR A 13 -2.36 20.42 -23.71
N TYR A 14 -3.53 20.74 -24.26
CA TYR A 14 -4.80 20.15 -23.83
C TYR A 14 -4.98 18.74 -24.42
N ALA A 15 -5.41 17.80 -23.55
CA ALA A 15 -5.88 16.49 -23.98
C ALA A 15 -7.00 16.00 -23.06
N ALA A 16 -7.95 15.24 -23.61
CA ALA A 16 -9.07 14.71 -22.86
C ALA A 16 -9.51 13.32 -23.35
N MET A 17 -10.05 12.56 -22.40
CA MET A 17 -10.64 11.24 -22.64
C MET A 17 -11.87 11.05 -21.73
N VAL A 18 -12.95 10.52 -22.31
CA VAL A 18 -14.17 10.11 -21.59
C VAL A 18 -14.46 8.66 -21.94
N MET A 19 -14.64 7.85 -20.92
CA MET A 19 -14.85 6.41 -21.03
C MET A 19 -16.05 5.99 -20.20
N ASP A 20 -16.88 5.10 -20.76
CA ASP A 20 -17.82 4.32 -19.96
C ASP A 20 -17.03 3.26 -19.18
N ALA A 21 -17.07 3.36 -17.86
CA ALA A 21 -16.28 2.44 -17.04
C ALA A 21 -16.82 1.00 -17.08
N ARG A 22 -18.09 0.81 -17.42
CA ARG A 22 -18.75 -0.51 -17.40
C ARG A 22 -18.14 -1.47 -18.44
N ASP A 23 -17.90 -1.00 -19.65
CA ASP A 23 -17.40 -1.84 -20.74
C ASP A 23 -16.06 -1.35 -21.34
N GLY A 24 -15.63 -0.13 -20.98
CA GLY A 24 -14.41 0.50 -21.49
C GLY A 24 -14.61 1.24 -22.81
N SER A 25 -15.84 1.44 -23.30
CA SER A 25 -16.13 2.17 -24.53
C SER A 25 -15.73 3.65 -24.40
N VAL A 26 -15.19 4.18 -25.51
CA VAL A 26 -14.73 5.57 -25.61
C VAL A 26 -15.91 6.45 -26.03
N LEU A 27 -16.32 7.38 -25.17
CA LEU A 27 -17.43 8.29 -25.43
C LEU A 27 -16.97 9.64 -26.00
N HIS A 28 -15.72 10.04 -25.72
CA HIS A 28 -15.07 11.21 -26.28
C HIS A 28 -13.55 11.11 -26.15
N ALA A 29 -12.83 11.56 -27.15
CA ALA A 29 -11.37 11.61 -27.17
C ALA A 29 -10.91 12.86 -27.93
N GLU A 30 -10.03 13.64 -27.32
CA GLU A 30 -9.38 14.81 -27.92
C GLU A 30 -7.91 14.80 -27.53
N ASN A 31 -7.02 14.70 -28.50
CA ASN A 31 -5.58 14.51 -28.28
C ASN A 31 -5.27 13.38 -27.26
N ALA A 32 -6.17 12.40 -27.14
CA ALA A 32 -6.17 11.43 -26.04
C ALA A 32 -4.92 10.56 -25.98
N ASP A 33 -4.21 10.42 -27.11
CA ASP A 33 -3.01 9.61 -27.26
C ASP A 33 -1.71 10.45 -27.27
N GLN A 34 -1.82 11.77 -27.11
CA GLN A 34 -0.65 12.63 -27.00
C GLN A 34 0.09 12.38 -25.69
N ARG A 35 1.42 12.17 -25.79
CA ARG A 35 2.28 11.95 -24.62
C ARG A 35 2.57 13.27 -23.91
N LEU A 36 2.06 13.41 -22.69
CA LEU A 36 2.13 14.61 -21.87
C LEU A 36 2.62 14.26 -20.46
N HIS A 37 3.06 15.25 -19.70
CA HIS A 37 3.42 15.05 -18.30
C HIS A 37 2.17 14.78 -17.44
N PRO A 38 2.06 13.61 -16.78
CA PRO A 38 0.86 13.27 -16.00
C PRO A 38 0.76 14.01 -14.67
N ALA A 39 1.83 14.68 -14.24
CA ALA A 39 1.92 15.25 -12.90
C ALA A 39 1.51 14.21 -11.84
N SER A 40 0.80 14.61 -10.78
CA SER A 40 0.40 13.69 -9.70
C SER A 40 -0.67 12.66 -10.07
N LEU A 41 -1.15 12.59 -11.31
CA LEU A 41 -1.93 11.42 -11.78
C LEU A 41 -1.08 10.15 -11.70
N THR A 42 0.25 10.26 -11.82
CA THR A 42 1.23 9.19 -11.56
C THR A 42 0.96 8.41 -10.29
N LYS A 43 0.49 9.08 -9.22
CA LYS A 43 0.20 8.45 -7.94
C LYS A 43 -0.93 7.43 -8.01
N MET A 44 -1.76 7.43 -9.07
CA MET A 44 -2.72 6.34 -9.28
C MET A 44 -1.99 5.02 -9.51
N MET A 45 -0.90 5.02 -10.30
CA MET A 45 -0.06 3.83 -10.51
C MET A 45 0.68 3.44 -9.22
N THR A 46 1.22 4.40 -8.48
CA THR A 46 1.87 4.15 -7.19
C THR A 46 0.92 3.48 -6.20
N LEU A 47 -0.33 3.95 -6.13
CA LEU A 47 -1.37 3.39 -5.28
C LEU A 47 -1.86 2.03 -5.79
N TYR A 48 -2.01 1.87 -7.11
CA TYR A 48 -2.35 0.59 -7.73
C TYR A 48 -1.37 -0.51 -7.31
N ILE A 49 -0.05 -0.25 -7.45
CA ILE A 49 0.99 -1.19 -7.05
C ILE A 49 1.02 -1.37 -5.52
N ALA A 50 0.74 -0.32 -4.74
CA ALA A 50 0.64 -0.44 -3.29
C ALA A 50 -0.51 -1.36 -2.87
N PHE A 51 -1.65 -1.29 -3.54
CA PHE A 51 -2.78 -2.19 -3.31
C PHE A 51 -2.45 -3.61 -3.74
N GLU A 52 -1.84 -3.78 -4.93
CA GLU A 52 -1.35 -5.07 -5.42
C GLU A 52 -0.38 -5.72 -4.42
N ALA A 53 0.61 -4.97 -3.93
CA ALA A 53 1.60 -5.47 -2.99
C ALA A 53 0.98 -5.89 -1.65
N VAL A 54 -0.07 -5.19 -1.18
CA VAL A 54 -0.82 -5.58 0.02
C VAL A 54 -1.64 -6.84 -0.23
N GLU A 55 -2.35 -6.93 -1.35
CA GLU A 55 -3.15 -8.12 -1.73
C GLU A 55 -2.25 -9.36 -1.91
N ASN A 56 -1.07 -9.20 -2.49
CA ASN A 56 -0.09 -10.27 -2.67
C ASN A 56 0.66 -10.63 -1.39
N GLY A 57 0.48 -9.88 -0.29
CA GLY A 57 1.18 -10.12 0.98
C GLY A 57 2.65 -9.71 0.98
N GLU A 58 3.11 -8.94 -0.02
CA GLU A 58 4.47 -8.41 -0.10
C GLU A 58 4.75 -7.41 1.03
N ILE A 59 3.72 -6.65 1.42
CA ILE A 59 3.76 -5.70 2.53
C ILE A 59 2.39 -5.64 3.23
N SER A 60 2.37 -5.42 4.54
CA SER A 60 1.13 -5.23 5.30
C SER A 60 0.79 -3.75 5.45
N LEU A 61 -0.51 -3.42 5.53
CA LEU A 61 -0.98 -2.07 5.87
C LEU A 61 -0.41 -1.55 7.19
N ASP A 62 -0.04 -2.43 8.12
CA ASP A 62 0.53 -2.09 9.44
C ASP A 62 2.06 -2.09 9.47
N THR A 63 2.72 -2.48 8.38
CA THR A 63 4.19 -2.42 8.28
C THR A 63 4.70 -1.02 8.59
N LYS A 64 5.60 -0.90 9.56
CA LYS A 64 6.26 0.37 9.93
C LYS A 64 7.40 0.65 8.97
N VAL A 65 7.15 1.50 7.98
CA VAL A 65 8.12 1.94 6.98
C VAL A 65 9.07 2.98 7.58
N LYS A 66 10.38 2.77 7.43
CA LYS A 66 11.41 3.76 7.77
C LYS A 66 11.56 4.74 6.61
N ILE A 67 11.40 6.03 6.87
CA ILE A 67 11.48 7.07 5.86
C ILE A 67 12.93 7.39 5.53
N SER A 68 13.27 7.35 4.26
CA SER A 68 14.58 7.69 3.73
C SER A 68 14.84 9.20 3.75
N LYS A 69 16.11 9.61 3.65
CA LYS A 69 16.48 11.01 3.41
C LYS A 69 15.86 11.54 2.12
N LYS A 70 15.83 10.71 1.06
CA LYS A 70 15.23 11.04 -0.24
C LYS A 70 13.74 11.32 -0.12
N ALA A 71 12.95 10.39 0.44
CA ALA A 71 11.53 10.59 0.63
C ALA A 71 11.21 11.85 1.46
N ALA A 72 11.96 12.10 2.55
CA ALA A 72 11.76 13.28 3.39
C ALA A 72 12.08 14.61 2.68
N SER A 73 13.03 14.60 1.72
CA SER A 73 13.44 15.81 0.97
C SER A 73 12.51 16.15 -0.19
N GLU A 74 11.55 15.29 -0.54
CA GLU A 74 10.66 15.54 -1.68
C GLU A 74 9.98 16.91 -1.61
N PRO A 75 9.88 17.61 -2.78
CA PRO A 75 9.19 18.90 -2.83
C PRO A 75 7.69 18.81 -2.48
N PRO A 76 7.05 19.91 -2.09
CA PRO A 76 5.59 19.93 -1.88
C PRO A 76 4.80 19.56 -3.17
N SER A 77 3.60 18.96 -3.04
CA SER A 77 2.81 18.67 -1.82
C SER A 77 3.40 17.47 -1.05
N LYS A 78 3.49 17.57 0.26
CA LYS A 78 4.03 16.51 1.11
C LYS A 78 3.30 16.39 2.45
N LEU A 79 3.39 15.21 3.06
CA LEU A 79 2.87 14.97 4.41
C LEU A 79 3.74 15.66 5.47
N GLY A 80 5.05 15.83 5.20
CA GLY A 80 6.06 16.37 6.10
C GLY A 80 6.74 15.28 6.92
N LEU A 81 7.05 14.17 6.26
CA LEU A 81 7.79 13.05 6.85
C LEU A 81 9.25 13.47 7.13
N LYS A 82 9.83 12.96 8.24
CA LYS A 82 11.22 13.18 8.63
C LYS A 82 12.08 11.97 8.31
N ALA A 83 13.32 12.18 7.88
CA ALA A 83 14.27 11.09 7.66
C ALA A 83 14.47 10.27 8.95
N GLY A 84 14.48 8.94 8.82
CA GLY A 84 14.56 8.01 9.96
C GLY A 84 13.24 7.75 10.69
N GLN A 85 12.21 8.57 10.49
CA GLN A 85 10.88 8.35 11.06
C GLN A 85 10.32 7.01 10.62
N ARG A 86 9.57 6.35 11.52
CA ARG A 86 8.79 5.13 11.19
C ARG A 86 7.31 5.45 11.18
N ILE A 87 6.62 5.07 10.09
CA ILE A 87 5.18 5.30 9.92
C ILE A 87 4.52 4.07 9.31
N ARG A 88 3.28 3.76 9.69
CA ARG A 88 2.57 2.61 9.11
C ARG A 88 2.25 2.85 7.63
N PHE A 89 2.37 1.82 6.81
CA PHE A 89 2.17 1.85 5.36
C PHE A 89 0.80 2.41 4.97
N ARG A 90 -0.26 2.06 5.71
CA ARG A 90 -1.62 2.62 5.51
C ARG A 90 -1.69 4.15 5.54
N TYR A 91 -0.83 4.80 6.33
CA TYR A 91 -0.81 6.26 6.41
C TYR A 91 -0.10 6.90 5.23
N LEU A 92 0.90 6.22 4.66
CA LEU A 92 1.53 6.63 3.41
C LEU A 92 0.53 6.55 2.24
N ILE A 93 -0.22 5.45 2.14
CA ILE A 93 -1.32 5.28 1.16
C ILE A 93 -2.33 6.43 1.29
N ARG A 94 -2.82 6.74 2.50
CA ARG A 94 -3.77 7.84 2.72
C ARG A 94 -3.20 9.20 2.35
N ALA A 95 -1.93 9.46 2.67
CA ALA A 95 -1.25 10.71 2.33
C ALA A 95 -1.08 10.86 0.81
N ALA A 96 -0.68 9.81 0.10
CA ALA A 96 -0.52 9.83 -1.35
C ALA A 96 -1.86 9.99 -2.08
N ALA A 97 -2.92 9.29 -1.65
CA ALA A 97 -4.24 9.33 -2.26
C ALA A 97 -4.94 10.70 -2.05
N ILE A 98 -4.98 11.17 -0.81
CA ILE A 98 -5.82 12.28 -0.38
C ILE A 98 -5.08 13.62 -0.46
N LYS A 99 -3.91 13.73 0.15
CA LYS A 99 -3.06 14.95 0.15
C LYS A 99 -2.23 15.08 -1.12
N SER A 100 -2.09 13.99 -1.90
CA SER A 100 -1.16 13.94 -3.04
C SER A 100 0.31 14.10 -2.61
N ALA A 101 0.68 13.57 -1.44
CA ALA A 101 1.98 13.74 -0.80
C ALA A 101 3.09 13.05 -1.59
N ASN A 102 4.13 13.80 -1.99
CA ASN A 102 5.26 13.30 -2.76
C ASN A 102 6.17 12.41 -1.90
N ASP A 103 6.49 12.88 -0.69
CA ASP A 103 7.26 12.12 0.31
C ASP A 103 6.65 10.75 0.62
N ALA A 104 5.32 10.69 0.73
CA ALA A 104 4.62 9.43 0.93
C ALA A 104 4.69 8.52 -0.31
N ALA A 105 4.60 9.08 -1.52
CA ALA A 105 4.69 8.29 -2.76
C ALA A 105 6.08 7.67 -2.94
N THR A 106 7.14 8.44 -2.73
CA THR A 106 8.53 7.94 -2.74
C THR A 106 8.73 6.88 -1.67
N ALA A 107 8.26 7.11 -0.44
CA ALA A 107 8.36 6.13 0.65
C ALA A 107 7.59 4.82 0.36
N ILE A 108 6.44 4.87 -0.33
CA ILE A 108 5.71 3.69 -0.80
C ILE A 108 6.58 2.89 -1.78
N GLY A 109 7.14 3.55 -2.78
CA GLY A 109 7.99 2.90 -3.79
C GLY A 109 9.23 2.25 -3.19
N GLU A 110 9.91 2.95 -2.28
CA GLU A 110 11.08 2.43 -1.56
C GLU A 110 10.74 1.26 -0.64
N ALA A 111 9.56 1.28 0.01
CA ALA A 111 9.13 0.22 0.91
C ALA A 111 8.81 -1.09 0.16
N ILE A 112 8.33 -1.02 -1.08
CA ILE A 112 7.97 -2.18 -1.89
C ILE A 112 9.18 -2.74 -2.66
N GLU A 113 9.97 -1.88 -3.29
CA GLU A 113 11.03 -2.28 -4.23
C GLU A 113 12.45 -1.92 -3.76
N GLY A 114 12.61 -1.41 -2.55
CA GLY A 114 13.89 -1.01 -1.98
C GLY A 114 14.46 0.31 -2.54
N SER A 115 14.03 0.76 -3.71
CA SER A 115 14.43 2.04 -4.30
C SER A 115 13.40 2.57 -5.30
N GLU A 116 13.37 3.91 -5.47
CA GLU A 116 12.47 4.54 -6.45
C GLU A 116 12.79 4.09 -7.90
N ALA A 117 14.06 3.85 -8.22
CA ALA A 117 14.44 3.36 -9.56
C ALA A 117 13.90 1.95 -9.83
N ALA A 118 13.95 1.04 -8.84
CA ALA A 118 13.35 -0.28 -8.95
C ALA A 118 11.83 -0.18 -9.03
N PHE A 119 11.22 0.70 -8.23
CA PHE A 119 9.80 0.96 -8.28
C PHE A 119 9.33 1.53 -9.62
N ALA A 120 10.08 2.46 -10.23
CA ALA A 120 9.79 2.97 -11.57
C ALA A 120 9.83 1.84 -12.63
N ARG A 121 10.74 0.85 -12.49
CA ARG A 121 10.73 -0.34 -13.35
C ARG A 121 9.46 -1.17 -13.18
N ARG A 122 9.00 -1.39 -11.91
CA ARG A 122 7.72 -2.07 -11.65
C ARG A 122 6.54 -1.28 -12.22
N MET A 123 6.49 0.05 -12.02
CA MET A 123 5.45 0.91 -12.61
C MET A 123 5.35 0.73 -14.13
N ASN A 124 6.48 0.66 -14.82
CA ASN A 124 6.49 0.48 -16.27
C ASN A 124 6.08 -0.93 -16.72
N ARG A 125 6.45 -1.97 -15.97
CA ARG A 125 5.96 -3.34 -16.21
C ARG A 125 4.45 -3.40 -16.01
N THR A 126 3.94 -2.85 -14.91
CA THR A 126 2.51 -2.80 -14.62
C THR A 126 1.76 -1.98 -15.66
N ALA A 127 2.29 -0.83 -16.09
CA ALA A 127 1.68 -0.04 -17.18
C ALA A 127 1.49 -0.86 -18.45
N LYS A 128 2.52 -1.59 -18.89
CA LYS A 128 2.43 -2.50 -20.04
C LYS A 128 1.38 -3.59 -19.84
N ALA A 129 1.35 -4.22 -18.65
CA ALA A 129 0.40 -5.27 -18.32
C ALA A 129 -1.06 -4.78 -18.33
N LEU A 130 -1.29 -3.51 -18.00
CA LEU A 130 -2.59 -2.85 -18.04
C LEU A 130 -2.96 -2.30 -19.44
N GLY A 131 -2.09 -2.43 -20.44
CA GLY A 131 -2.32 -1.87 -21.78
C GLY A 131 -2.02 -0.38 -21.93
N MET A 132 -1.33 0.25 -20.97
CA MET A 132 -0.90 1.65 -21.01
C MET A 132 0.34 1.81 -21.91
N ASN A 133 0.15 1.61 -23.21
CA ASN A 133 1.25 1.43 -24.18
C ASN A 133 2.05 2.72 -24.50
N ARG A 134 1.52 3.88 -24.13
CA ARG A 134 2.17 5.18 -24.38
C ARG A 134 2.66 5.86 -23.11
N THR A 135 2.78 5.10 -22.01
CA THR A 135 3.18 5.58 -20.69
C THR A 135 4.60 5.14 -20.33
N THR A 136 5.37 6.07 -19.76
CA THR A 136 6.67 5.80 -19.15
C THR A 136 6.77 6.56 -17.83
N PHE A 137 6.95 5.85 -16.73
CA PHE A 137 7.17 6.41 -15.41
C PHE A 137 8.67 6.46 -15.08
N LYS A 138 9.12 7.53 -14.43
CA LYS A 138 10.50 7.74 -13.96
C LYS A 138 10.59 7.91 -12.44
N ASN A 139 9.48 8.27 -11.78
CA ASN A 139 9.38 8.45 -10.33
C ASN A 139 7.98 8.06 -9.84
N ALA A 140 7.83 7.95 -8.53
CA ALA A 140 6.59 7.52 -7.89
C ALA A 140 5.54 8.63 -7.71
N HIS A 141 5.92 9.90 -7.85
CA HIS A 141 5.10 11.05 -7.43
C HIS A 141 4.60 11.90 -8.59
N GLY A 142 5.27 11.87 -9.76
CA GLY A 142 4.86 12.59 -10.95
C GLY A 142 5.41 14.02 -11.07
N LEU A 143 6.45 14.39 -10.34
CA LEU A 143 7.20 15.61 -10.63
C LEU A 143 7.85 15.49 -12.00
N THR A 144 7.94 16.62 -12.70
CA THR A 144 8.47 16.67 -14.07
C THR A 144 9.88 16.13 -14.15
N GLN A 145 10.07 15.13 -15.01
CA GLN A 145 11.34 14.51 -15.33
C GLN A 145 11.34 14.12 -16.79
N GLN A 146 12.47 14.26 -17.47
CA GLN A 146 12.59 13.91 -18.89
C GLN A 146 12.14 12.46 -19.14
N GLY A 147 11.22 12.28 -20.11
CA GLY A 147 10.66 10.99 -20.45
C GLY A 147 9.60 10.44 -19.46
N HIS A 148 9.23 11.19 -18.39
CA HIS A 148 8.10 10.85 -17.54
C HIS A 148 6.81 11.34 -18.19
N LEU A 149 6.23 10.52 -19.05
CA LEU A 149 5.12 10.88 -19.94
C LEU A 149 4.02 9.83 -19.89
N SER A 150 2.77 10.27 -20.10
CA SER A 150 1.60 9.43 -20.24
C SER A 150 0.60 10.09 -21.19
N THR A 151 -0.59 9.50 -21.34
CA THR A 151 -1.67 10.00 -22.20
C THR A 151 -2.98 10.09 -21.42
N ALA A 152 -3.94 10.87 -21.92
CA ALA A 152 -5.27 10.92 -21.32
C ALA A 152 -5.95 9.55 -21.40
N ARG A 153 -5.74 8.78 -22.47
CA ARG A 153 -6.24 7.41 -22.61
C ARG A 153 -5.67 6.50 -21.54
N ASP A 154 -4.35 6.44 -21.40
CA ASP A 154 -3.70 5.53 -20.45
C ASP A 154 -4.08 5.86 -19.00
N MET A 155 -4.19 7.16 -18.64
CA MET A 155 -4.63 7.56 -17.30
C MET A 155 -6.10 7.25 -17.02
N THR A 156 -6.98 7.32 -18.04
CA THR A 156 -8.38 6.91 -17.91
C THR A 156 -8.48 5.40 -17.73
N LEU A 157 -7.72 4.64 -18.51
CA LEU A 157 -7.61 3.18 -18.38
C LEU A 157 -7.11 2.78 -16.98
N LEU A 158 -6.05 3.43 -16.49
CA LEU A 158 -5.56 3.21 -15.12
C LEU A 158 -6.63 3.53 -14.06
N GLY A 159 -7.39 4.61 -14.24
CA GLY A 159 -8.50 4.95 -13.34
C GLY A 159 -9.57 3.85 -13.31
N ARG A 160 -9.86 3.22 -14.46
CA ARG A 160 -10.77 2.09 -14.56
C ARG A 160 -10.24 0.86 -13.84
N HIS A 161 -8.97 0.52 -14.00
CA HIS A 161 -8.32 -0.58 -13.28
C HIS A 161 -8.30 -0.34 -11.76
N VAL A 162 -7.97 0.86 -11.29
CA VAL A 162 -8.01 1.19 -9.86
C VAL A 162 -9.40 0.94 -9.26
N PHE A 163 -10.47 1.22 -10.03
CA PHE A 163 -11.84 1.00 -9.58
C PHE A 163 -12.22 -0.48 -9.52
N TYR A 164 -11.92 -1.26 -10.57
CA TYR A 164 -12.37 -2.64 -10.68
C TYR A 164 -11.47 -3.64 -10.00
N ASP A 165 -10.14 -3.42 -10.02
CA ASP A 165 -9.18 -4.39 -9.50
C ASP A 165 -9.05 -4.30 -7.97
N TYR A 166 -9.24 -3.08 -7.42
CA TYR A 166 -9.08 -2.82 -5.97
C TYR A 166 -10.27 -2.06 -5.36
N PRO A 167 -11.50 -2.56 -5.46
CA PRO A 167 -12.70 -1.86 -5.01
C PRO A 167 -12.71 -1.54 -3.51
N GLU A 168 -12.04 -2.35 -2.67
CA GLU A 168 -11.95 -2.13 -1.23
C GLU A 168 -11.18 -0.86 -0.87
N TYR A 169 -10.23 -0.47 -1.71
CA TYR A 169 -9.41 0.73 -1.51
C TYR A 169 -9.99 1.96 -2.21
N TYR A 170 -10.93 1.76 -3.13
CA TYR A 170 -11.42 2.84 -3.99
C TYR A 170 -12.07 3.98 -3.21
N ASN A 171 -12.69 3.69 -2.06
CA ASN A 171 -13.28 4.69 -1.18
C ASN A 171 -12.28 5.76 -0.67
N LEU A 172 -10.98 5.53 -0.77
CA LEU A 172 -9.95 6.52 -0.43
C LEU A 172 -10.03 7.76 -1.33
N PHE A 173 -10.43 7.59 -2.58
CA PHE A 173 -10.46 8.66 -3.57
C PHE A 173 -11.68 9.59 -3.45
N SER A 174 -12.70 9.20 -2.70
CA SER A 174 -13.87 10.03 -2.38
C SER A 174 -13.78 10.72 -1.02
N ARG A 175 -12.87 10.30 -0.13
CA ARG A 175 -12.75 10.87 1.22
C ARG A 175 -12.28 12.31 1.18
N ARG A 176 -13.06 13.23 1.73
CA ARG A 176 -12.69 14.64 1.81
C ARG A 176 -11.55 14.92 2.79
N THR A 177 -11.45 14.13 3.82
CA THR A 177 -10.38 14.18 4.84
C THR A 177 -10.00 12.78 5.31
N ALA A 178 -8.75 12.60 5.79
CA ALA A 178 -8.34 11.39 6.48
C ALA A 178 -7.23 11.66 7.49
N ASN A 179 -7.12 10.79 8.50
CA ASN A 179 -5.96 10.74 9.38
C ASN A 179 -4.82 10.03 8.64
N ALA A 180 -3.69 10.71 8.45
CA ALA A 180 -2.47 10.19 7.83
C ALA A 180 -1.37 9.88 8.87
N GLY A 181 -1.74 9.58 10.09
CA GLY A 181 -0.84 9.17 11.18
C GLY A 181 -0.28 10.35 11.97
N ILE A 182 0.41 11.27 11.31
CA ILE A 182 1.02 12.45 11.96
C ILE A 182 0.12 13.69 11.91
N LYS A 183 -0.84 13.72 10.98
CA LYS A 183 -1.84 14.79 10.88
C LYS A 183 -3.06 14.38 10.06
N LYS A 184 -4.18 15.09 10.25
CA LYS A 184 -5.35 15.03 9.38
C LYS A 184 -5.03 15.76 8.07
N VAL A 185 -5.32 15.11 6.93
CA VAL A 185 -5.08 15.66 5.59
C VAL A 185 -6.40 15.91 4.88
N ARG A 186 -6.42 16.93 4.00
CA ARG A 186 -7.58 17.30 3.18
C ARG A 186 -7.34 16.88 1.73
N HIS A 187 -8.39 16.42 1.07
CA HIS A 187 -8.33 15.95 -0.31
C HIS A 187 -8.07 17.10 -1.29
N THR A 188 -7.17 16.88 -2.25
CA THR A 188 -6.86 17.89 -3.28
C THR A 188 -8.00 18.12 -4.28
N ASN A 189 -8.95 17.19 -4.38
CA ASN A 189 -10.11 17.26 -5.27
C ASN A 189 -11.43 17.67 -4.56
N THR A 190 -11.35 18.23 -3.34
CA THR A 190 -12.53 18.50 -2.49
C THR A 190 -13.62 19.30 -3.22
N ARG A 191 -13.24 20.31 -4.02
CA ARG A 191 -14.22 21.14 -4.74
C ARG A 191 -15.01 20.35 -5.78
N PHE A 192 -14.37 19.50 -6.57
CA PHE A 192 -15.03 18.68 -7.56
C PHE A 192 -15.92 17.61 -6.92
N LEU A 193 -15.37 16.90 -5.93
CA LEU A 193 -16.10 15.89 -5.15
C LEU A 193 -17.32 16.45 -4.39
N ALA A 194 -17.31 17.73 -4.07
CA ALA A 194 -18.45 18.37 -3.39
C ALA A 194 -19.53 18.83 -4.36
N ASN A 195 -19.15 19.31 -5.55
CA ASN A 195 -20.02 20.08 -6.43
C ASN A 195 -20.53 19.29 -7.65
N TYR A 196 -19.86 18.17 -8.00
CA TYR A 196 -20.30 17.39 -9.15
C TYR A 196 -21.10 16.16 -8.68
N ARG A 197 -22.35 16.05 -9.13
CA ARG A 197 -23.26 14.96 -8.74
C ARG A 197 -22.70 13.59 -9.10
N GLY A 198 -22.59 12.72 -8.11
CA GLY A 198 -22.10 11.36 -8.26
C GLY A 198 -20.57 11.22 -8.26
N ALA A 199 -19.80 12.33 -8.13
CA ALA A 199 -18.32 12.26 -8.12
C ALA A 199 -17.78 11.46 -6.92
N ASP A 200 -16.95 10.47 -7.19
CA ASP A 200 -16.33 9.57 -6.18
C ASP A 200 -14.83 9.35 -6.34
N GLY A 201 -14.17 10.07 -7.26
CA GLY A 201 -12.72 9.94 -7.49
C GLY A 201 -12.19 10.92 -8.51
N ILE A 202 -10.95 10.81 -8.94
CA ILE A 202 -9.89 9.91 -8.47
C ILE A 202 -8.67 10.74 -8.07
N LYS A 203 -8.03 11.48 -9.02
CA LYS A 203 -6.76 12.13 -8.75
C LYS A 203 -6.55 13.42 -9.51
N THR A 204 -6.08 14.46 -8.81
CA THR A 204 -5.61 15.73 -9.39
C THR A 204 -4.11 15.73 -9.58
N GLY A 205 -3.64 16.53 -10.55
CA GLY A 205 -2.22 16.84 -10.72
C GLY A 205 -1.99 18.28 -11.14
N PHE A 206 -0.79 18.76 -10.89
CA PHE A 206 -0.26 20.03 -11.40
C PHE A 206 1.26 20.01 -11.41
N THR A 207 1.84 20.42 -12.50
CA THR A 207 3.21 20.94 -12.65
C THR A 207 3.16 22.02 -13.71
N SER A 208 4.16 22.90 -13.78
CA SER A 208 4.20 23.95 -14.81
C SER A 208 4.16 23.36 -16.22
N ALA A 209 4.81 22.22 -16.46
CA ALA A 209 4.83 21.51 -17.74
C ALA A 209 3.52 20.80 -18.08
N ALA A 210 2.76 20.33 -17.07
CA ALA A 210 1.53 19.56 -17.29
C ALA A 210 0.27 20.44 -17.32
N GLY A 211 0.33 21.64 -16.74
CA GLY A 211 -0.88 22.39 -16.39
C GLY A 211 -1.67 21.66 -15.29
N TYR A 212 -2.92 22.06 -15.08
CA TYR A 212 -3.82 21.40 -14.13
C TYR A 212 -4.45 20.16 -14.77
N THR A 213 -4.22 18.99 -14.16
CA THR A 213 -4.75 17.71 -14.64
C THR A 213 -5.75 17.11 -13.66
N LEU A 214 -6.65 16.26 -14.13
CA LEU A 214 -7.61 15.53 -13.31
C LEU A 214 -8.05 14.26 -14.04
N THR A 215 -7.95 13.12 -13.37
CA THR A 215 -8.76 11.94 -13.69
C THR A 215 -9.88 11.88 -12.65
N ALA A 216 -11.12 12.00 -13.12
CA ALA A 216 -12.33 11.97 -12.29
C ALA A 216 -13.19 10.76 -12.63
N SER A 217 -13.95 10.28 -11.65
CA SER A 217 -15.00 9.30 -11.82
C SER A 217 -16.29 9.80 -11.17
N ALA A 218 -17.41 9.45 -11.78
CA ALA A 218 -18.75 9.67 -11.20
C ALA A 218 -19.69 8.55 -11.58
N GLU A 219 -20.68 8.30 -10.70
CA GLU A 219 -21.74 7.33 -10.91
C GLU A 219 -23.11 8.03 -10.82
N ARG A 220 -24.00 7.70 -11.76
CA ARG A 220 -25.41 8.12 -11.77
C ARG A 220 -26.28 6.92 -12.16
N GLY A 221 -27.06 6.42 -11.22
CA GLY A 221 -27.83 5.19 -11.43
C GLY A 221 -26.90 4.00 -11.72
N ARG A 222 -27.05 3.40 -12.92
CA ARG A 222 -26.21 2.27 -13.37
C ARG A 222 -24.99 2.71 -14.20
N GLU A 223 -24.87 3.97 -14.51
CA GLU A 223 -23.84 4.52 -15.37
C GLU A 223 -22.65 5.01 -14.56
N ARG A 224 -21.46 4.64 -15.00
CA ARG A 224 -20.20 5.11 -14.41
C ARG A 224 -19.27 5.65 -15.48
N ILE A 225 -18.92 6.92 -15.37
CA ILE A 225 -18.06 7.62 -16.32
C ILE A 225 -16.72 7.94 -15.67
N ILE A 226 -15.63 7.67 -16.41
CA ILE A 226 -14.29 8.12 -16.03
C ILE A 226 -13.81 9.10 -17.08
N THR A 227 -13.32 10.25 -16.63
CA THR A 227 -12.85 11.34 -17.49
C THR A 227 -11.47 11.80 -17.06
N THR A 228 -10.53 11.91 -18.00
CA THR A 228 -9.22 12.50 -17.79
C THR A 228 -9.05 13.76 -18.62
N VAL A 229 -8.52 14.82 -17.99
CA VAL A 229 -8.14 16.08 -18.63
C VAL A 229 -6.71 16.45 -18.27
N PHE A 230 -5.93 16.85 -19.30
CA PHE A 230 -4.60 17.45 -19.20
C PHE A 230 -4.64 18.91 -19.66
N GLY A 231 -3.67 19.72 -19.24
CA GLY A 231 -3.46 21.06 -19.82
C GLY A 231 -4.44 22.15 -19.34
N GLY A 232 -5.15 21.93 -18.24
CA GLY A 232 -6.02 22.96 -17.67
C GLY A 232 -5.25 24.21 -17.22
N ARG A 233 -5.79 25.40 -17.46
CA ARG A 233 -5.15 26.69 -17.08
C ARG A 233 -5.27 27.01 -15.58
N SER A 234 -6.30 26.50 -14.92
CA SER A 234 -6.55 26.68 -13.48
C SER A 234 -7.37 25.52 -12.90
N ILE A 235 -7.48 25.44 -11.58
CA ILE A 235 -8.36 24.49 -10.91
C ILE A 235 -9.81 24.66 -11.37
N ALA A 236 -10.29 25.92 -11.48
CA ALA A 236 -11.66 26.21 -11.84
C ALA A 236 -11.97 25.82 -13.28
N THR A 237 -11.10 26.19 -14.25
CA THR A 237 -11.28 25.86 -15.67
C THR A 237 -11.19 24.37 -15.91
N ARG A 238 -10.23 23.67 -15.29
CA ARG A 238 -10.11 22.21 -15.35
C ARG A 238 -11.36 21.52 -14.82
N ASN A 239 -11.86 21.92 -13.63
CA ASN A 239 -13.06 21.31 -13.05
C ASN A 239 -14.29 21.51 -13.93
N ARG A 240 -14.46 22.72 -14.50
CA ARG A 240 -15.56 23.02 -15.43
C ARG A 240 -15.47 22.14 -16.68
N GLN A 241 -14.28 21.99 -17.24
CA GLN A 241 -14.08 21.16 -18.43
C GLN A 241 -14.35 19.68 -18.14
N VAL A 242 -13.87 19.16 -17.01
CA VAL A 242 -14.16 17.78 -16.59
C VAL A 242 -15.66 17.57 -16.38
N ALA A 243 -16.35 18.51 -15.71
CA ALA A 243 -17.80 18.43 -15.52
C ALA A 243 -18.55 18.38 -16.86
N LYS A 244 -18.23 19.29 -17.80
CA LYS A 244 -18.81 19.30 -19.16
C LYS A 244 -18.61 17.98 -19.89
N LEU A 245 -17.40 17.44 -19.83
CA LEU A 245 -17.06 16.16 -20.49
C LEU A 245 -17.74 14.96 -19.82
N MET A 246 -17.88 14.96 -18.50
CA MET A 246 -18.63 13.91 -17.79
C MET A 246 -20.13 13.97 -18.10
N ASP A 247 -20.72 15.16 -18.19
CA ASP A 247 -22.12 15.33 -18.61
C ASP A 247 -22.32 14.85 -20.06
N LEU A 248 -21.38 15.14 -20.96
CA LEU A 248 -21.36 14.56 -22.30
C LEU A 248 -21.28 13.04 -22.25
N GLY A 249 -20.43 12.49 -21.37
CA GLY A 249 -20.29 11.05 -21.15
C GLY A 249 -21.61 10.41 -20.72
N PHE A 250 -22.27 10.95 -19.69
CA PHE A 250 -23.58 10.47 -19.24
C PHE A 250 -24.67 10.60 -20.31
N LYS A 251 -24.61 11.65 -21.15
CA LYS A 251 -25.58 11.80 -22.27
C LYS A 251 -25.36 10.76 -23.37
N LYS A 252 -24.10 10.35 -23.62
CA LYS A 252 -23.73 9.40 -24.70
C LYS A 252 -23.72 7.94 -24.23
N ALA A 253 -23.58 7.68 -22.93
CA ALA A 253 -23.53 6.34 -22.40
C ALA A 253 -24.86 5.62 -22.62
N PRO A 254 -24.87 4.41 -23.22
CA PRO A 254 -26.09 3.63 -23.34
C PRO A 254 -26.61 3.24 -21.96
N THR A 255 -27.94 3.28 -21.76
CA THR A 255 -28.56 2.93 -20.47
C THR A 255 -28.26 1.47 -20.11
N ASN A 256 -28.36 0.54 -21.07
CA ASN A 256 -28.14 -0.87 -20.89
C ASN A 256 -26.83 -1.30 -21.56
N VAL A 257 -25.82 -1.60 -20.73
CA VAL A 257 -24.50 -2.09 -21.16
C VAL A 257 -24.15 -3.32 -20.31
N SER A 258 -23.70 -4.37 -20.97
CA SER A 258 -23.13 -5.52 -20.28
C SER A 258 -21.83 -5.14 -19.60
N LEU A 259 -21.71 -5.43 -18.31
CA LEU A 259 -20.50 -5.18 -17.55
C LEU A 259 -19.33 -6.04 -18.08
N ARG A 260 -18.31 -5.40 -18.61
CA ARG A 260 -17.05 -6.04 -19.00
C ARG A 260 -15.92 -5.43 -18.16
N LYS A 261 -15.59 -6.07 -17.04
CA LYS A 261 -14.47 -5.62 -16.20
C LYS A 261 -13.16 -5.67 -16.99
N PRO A 262 -12.17 -4.80 -16.72
CA PRO A 262 -10.86 -4.94 -17.31
C PRO A 262 -10.23 -6.27 -16.87
N HIS A 263 -9.38 -6.86 -17.72
CA HIS A 263 -8.63 -8.03 -17.34
C HIS A 263 -7.53 -7.65 -16.33
N LEU A 264 -7.33 -8.48 -15.32
CA LEU A 264 -6.21 -8.30 -14.40
C LEU A 264 -4.87 -8.31 -15.16
N PRO A 265 -3.84 -7.59 -14.66
CA PRO A 265 -2.57 -7.50 -15.35
C PRO A 265 -1.92 -8.88 -15.49
N ASN A 266 -1.57 -9.25 -16.73
CA ASN A 266 -0.84 -10.47 -17.02
C ASN A 266 0.64 -10.17 -17.22
N TYR A 267 1.46 -10.41 -16.21
CA TYR A 267 2.90 -10.15 -16.25
C TYR A 267 3.68 -11.19 -17.06
N SER A 268 3.15 -12.39 -17.30
CA SER A 268 3.83 -13.45 -18.07
C SER A 268 3.83 -13.18 -19.57
N SER A 269 2.85 -12.43 -20.08
CA SER A 269 2.78 -12.02 -21.48
C SER A 269 3.71 -10.85 -21.82
N ILE A 270 4.21 -10.15 -20.82
CA ILE A 270 5.24 -9.14 -21.02
C ILE A 270 6.53 -9.92 -21.20
N ASN A 271 6.89 -10.21 -22.46
CA ASN A 271 8.28 -10.45 -22.79
C ASN A 271 9.05 -9.27 -22.21
N LEU A 272 9.58 -9.44 -20.98
CA LEU A 272 10.77 -8.75 -20.62
C LEU A 272 11.64 -9.01 -21.85
N ASP A 273 11.89 -8.01 -22.70
CA ASP A 273 13.12 -7.98 -23.40
C ASP A 273 14.15 -8.32 -22.34
N ALA A 274 14.32 -9.63 -22.12
CA ALA A 274 15.60 -10.13 -21.89
C ALA A 274 16.38 -9.58 -23.10
N ARG A 275 16.79 -8.30 -23.04
CA ARG A 275 18.15 -8.07 -23.38
C ARG A 275 18.80 -9.24 -22.68
N LYS A 276 19.07 -10.30 -23.43
CA LYS A 276 20.21 -11.09 -23.17
C LYS A 276 21.25 -10.07 -22.78
N ILE A 277 21.31 -9.74 -21.49
CA ILE A 277 22.58 -9.49 -20.89
C ILE A 277 23.23 -10.77 -21.38
N LYS A 278 23.93 -10.70 -22.53
CA LYS A 278 25.09 -11.48 -22.70
C LYS A 278 25.77 -11.21 -21.36
N ARG A 279 25.50 -12.06 -20.39
CA ARG A 279 26.47 -12.35 -19.40
C ARG A 279 27.60 -12.73 -20.32
N SER A 280 28.42 -11.73 -20.67
CA SER A 280 29.75 -12.03 -21.01
C SER A 280 30.08 -12.93 -19.86
N SER A 281 30.22 -14.20 -20.16
CA SER A 281 30.83 -15.13 -19.28
C SER A 281 32.27 -14.64 -19.16
N GLY A 282 32.43 -13.51 -18.48
CA GLY A 282 33.64 -13.05 -17.86
C GLY A 282 33.85 -13.92 -16.61
N ALA A 283 33.52 -15.19 -16.71
CA ALA A 283 34.22 -16.21 -16.01
C ALA A 283 35.66 -16.01 -16.47
N VAL A 284 36.44 -15.32 -15.62
CA VAL A 284 37.88 -15.23 -15.76
C VAL A 284 38.37 -16.69 -15.85
N ARG A 285 38.53 -17.19 -17.07
CA ARG A 285 38.98 -18.56 -17.33
C ARG A 285 40.42 -18.79 -16.87
N LYS A 286 41.08 -17.74 -16.39
CA LYS A 286 42.36 -17.75 -15.67
C LYS A 286 42.33 -16.64 -14.64
N SER A 287 42.19 -17.00 -13.36
CA SER A 287 42.63 -16.13 -12.29
C SER A 287 44.15 -15.96 -12.48
N LEU A 288 44.58 -14.72 -12.73
CA LEU A 288 45.98 -14.37 -12.60
C LEU A 288 46.29 -14.38 -11.09
N VAL A 289 46.64 -15.53 -10.57
CA VAL A 289 47.30 -15.63 -9.27
C VAL A 289 48.57 -14.79 -9.41
N PRO A 290 48.78 -13.75 -8.60
CA PRO A 290 49.99 -12.97 -8.65
C PRO A 290 51.19 -13.90 -8.47
N LYS A 291 52.13 -13.93 -9.41
CA LYS A 291 53.39 -14.66 -9.22
C LYS A 291 54.09 -14.02 -8.01
N PRO A 292 54.54 -14.82 -7.02
CA PRO A 292 55.32 -14.29 -5.91
C PRO A 292 56.58 -13.63 -6.45
N ARG A 293 56.92 -12.46 -5.90
CA ARG A 293 58.17 -11.74 -6.22
C ARG A 293 59.34 -12.69 -5.87
N PRO A 294 60.35 -12.80 -6.73
CA PRO A 294 61.57 -13.51 -6.37
C PRO A 294 62.23 -12.79 -5.18
N GLY A 295 62.40 -13.49 -4.07
CA GLY A 295 63.15 -13.01 -2.91
C GLY A 295 62.41 -12.90 -1.57
N SER A 296 61.17 -13.35 -1.44
CA SER A 296 60.51 -13.45 -0.12
C SER A 296 60.49 -14.89 0.36
N ASN A 297 61.43 -15.24 1.23
CA ASN A 297 61.34 -16.42 2.07
C ASN A 297 60.20 -16.19 3.07
N THR A 298 59.05 -16.75 2.81
CA THR A 298 57.96 -16.83 3.79
C THR A 298 57.73 -18.30 4.13
N ALA A 299 57.92 -18.58 5.39
CA ALA A 299 57.70 -19.89 6.01
C ALA A 299 56.30 -20.43 5.71
N ILE A 300 56.25 -21.71 5.45
CA ILE A 300 55.02 -22.51 5.32
C ILE A 300 54.31 -22.47 6.67
N VAL A 301 53.16 -21.78 6.70
CA VAL A 301 52.24 -21.88 7.83
C VAL A 301 51.37 -23.10 7.57
N ALA A 302 51.52 -24.10 8.40
CA ALA A 302 50.75 -25.32 8.42
C ALA A 302 49.26 -24.99 8.65
N SER A 303 48.38 -25.66 7.95
CA SER A 303 46.94 -25.65 8.14
C SER A 303 46.60 -26.01 9.59
N VAL A 304 46.09 -25.06 10.35
CA VAL A 304 45.54 -25.32 11.68
C VAL A 304 44.10 -25.82 11.47
N ASP A 305 43.89 -27.04 11.93
CA ASP A 305 42.58 -27.69 11.95
C ASP A 305 41.68 -26.96 12.95
N LEU A 306 40.54 -26.41 12.44
CA LEU A 306 39.63 -25.57 13.24
C LEU A 306 38.70 -26.39 14.15
N SER A 307 38.81 -27.73 14.16
CA SER A 307 37.92 -28.61 14.93
C SER A 307 38.18 -28.57 16.45
N ASP A 308 39.45 -28.43 16.88
CA ASP A 308 39.80 -28.44 18.29
C ASP A 308 39.48 -27.15 19.07
N GLY A 309 39.35 -26.03 18.37
CA GLY A 309 39.06 -24.75 18.99
C GLY A 309 37.58 -24.59 19.45
N ILE A 310 36.66 -25.21 18.74
CA ILE A 310 35.21 -25.10 19.02
C ILE A 310 34.83 -26.00 20.22
N GLU A 311 35.42 -27.18 20.35
CA GLU A 311 35.11 -28.10 21.44
C GLU A 311 35.62 -27.59 22.80
N LYS A 312 36.75 -26.88 22.82
CA LYS A 312 37.31 -26.26 24.02
C LYS A 312 36.51 -25.06 24.50
N THR A 313 35.94 -24.27 23.57
CA THR A 313 35.11 -23.12 23.89
C THR A 313 33.72 -23.54 24.40
N LEU A 314 33.14 -24.59 23.85
CA LEU A 314 31.88 -25.18 24.33
C LEU A 314 32.03 -25.79 25.74
N LYS A 315 33.14 -26.43 26.03
CA LYS A 315 33.41 -26.96 27.38
C LYS A 315 33.62 -25.87 28.43
N MET A 316 34.24 -24.73 28.08
CA MET A 316 34.38 -23.60 28.99
C MET A 316 33.03 -22.88 29.26
N LEU A 317 32.13 -22.85 28.29
CA LEU A 317 30.79 -22.26 28.47
C LEU A 317 29.88 -23.17 29.34
N MET A 318 30.04 -24.49 29.28
CA MET A 318 29.27 -25.39 30.13
C MET A 318 29.73 -25.36 31.58
N VAL A 319 31.04 -25.20 31.85
CA VAL A 319 31.55 -25.06 33.23
C VAL A 319 31.19 -23.72 33.88
N ALA A 320 30.97 -22.65 33.06
CA ALA A 320 30.56 -21.36 33.59
C ALA A 320 29.05 -21.29 33.94
N SER A 321 28.22 -22.20 33.40
CA SER A 321 26.79 -22.28 33.71
C SER A 321 26.48 -23.09 34.99
N GLU A 322 27.39 -23.91 35.49
CA GLU A 322 27.21 -24.70 36.72
C GLU A 322 27.66 -24.00 38.01
N GLN A 323 28.24 -22.78 37.91
CA GLN A 323 28.75 -22.04 39.08
C GLN A 323 27.91 -20.79 39.45
N SER A 324 26.71 -20.59 38.89
CA SER A 324 25.85 -19.46 39.21
C SER A 324 24.55 -19.80 39.96
N GLU A 325 24.50 -20.93 40.64
CA GLU A 325 23.47 -21.18 41.65
C GLU A 325 24.11 -21.09 43.05
N ASN A 326 24.25 -19.89 43.58
CA ASN A 326 24.28 -19.53 44.99
C ASN A 326 24.85 -18.13 45.16
N VAL A 327 24.00 -17.11 45.14
CA VAL A 327 24.23 -15.84 45.89
C VAL A 327 22.91 -15.28 46.32
N ASP A 328 22.84 -15.10 47.61
CA ASP A 328 21.76 -14.60 48.45
C ASP A 328 21.26 -13.17 48.10
N THR A 329 19.99 -13.00 48.43
CA THR A 329 19.26 -11.76 48.60
C THR A 329 20.03 -10.62 49.26
N ALA A 330 20.28 -9.53 48.56
CA ALA A 330 20.65 -8.24 49.16
C ALA A 330 19.73 -7.12 48.63
N GLN A 331 19.07 -6.49 49.58
CA GLN A 331 18.16 -5.35 49.42
C GLN A 331 18.80 -4.16 48.75
N ILE A 332 18.11 -3.58 47.75
CA ILE A 332 18.44 -2.27 47.23
C ILE A 332 17.34 -1.29 47.63
N HIS A 333 17.71 -0.32 48.46
CA HIS A 333 16.90 0.82 48.89
C HIS A 333 16.56 1.71 47.67
N LEU A 334 15.26 1.98 47.49
CA LEU A 334 14.78 3.08 46.67
C LEU A 334 14.88 4.39 47.48
N ALA A 335 15.63 5.35 46.94
CA ALA A 335 15.58 6.73 47.38
C ALA A 335 14.39 7.45 46.69
N THR A 336 13.45 7.87 47.47
CA THR A 336 12.34 8.75 47.12
C THR A 336 12.85 10.19 47.02
N LEU A 337 12.50 10.88 45.96
CA LEU A 337 12.55 12.35 45.90
C LEU A 337 11.13 12.88 45.86
N ASP A 338 10.76 13.53 46.96
CA ASP A 338 9.57 14.37 47.11
C ASP A 338 9.61 15.60 46.23
N VAL A 339 8.52 15.90 45.53
CA VAL A 339 8.15 17.28 45.20
C VAL A 339 6.69 17.50 45.54
N LYS A 340 6.53 18.48 46.42
CA LYS A 340 5.27 18.91 47.04
C LYS A 340 4.29 19.55 46.06
N SER A 341 3.04 19.31 46.45
CA SER A 341 1.78 19.91 46.00
C SER A 341 1.61 21.38 46.34
N SER A 342 0.72 22.03 45.62
CA SER A 342 -0.36 22.96 46.08
C SER A 342 -1.06 23.48 44.83
N ASP A 343 -2.30 23.77 44.71
CA ASP A 343 -3.54 23.86 45.43
C ASP A 343 -4.69 23.97 44.44
N ILE A 344 -5.74 23.26 44.68
CA ILE A 344 -7.15 23.66 44.84
C ILE A 344 -7.78 24.53 43.72
N ILE A 345 -8.87 24.06 43.12
CA ILE A 345 -10.24 24.54 43.32
C ILE A 345 -11.26 23.51 42.81
N SER A 346 -12.19 23.21 43.69
CA SER A 346 -13.41 22.45 43.44
C SER A 346 -14.46 23.26 42.71
N SER A 347 -15.23 22.60 41.84
CA SER A 347 -16.67 22.84 41.77
C SER A 347 -17.38 21.67 41.10
N SER A 348 -18.33 21.18 41.84
CA SER A 348 -19.37 20.22 41.59
C SER A 348 -20.16 20.51 40.30
N VAL A 349 -20.64 19.44 39.62
CA VAL A 349 -22.06 19.16 39.41
C VAL A 349 -22.25 17.87 38.57
N THR A 350 -22.94 16.93 39.24
CA THR A 350 -23.93 15.91 38.80
C THR A 350 -23.72 15.02 37.59
N ASN A 351 -23.71 13.75 37.93
CA ASN A 351 -24.24 12.52 37.32
C ASN A 351 -24.88 12.63 35.92
N GLU A 352 -24.30 11.87 34.98
CA GLU A 352 -25.09 10.88 34.24
C GLU A 352 -24.20 9.68 33.88
N THR A 353 -24.61 8.55 34.42
CA THR A 353 -24.09 7.22 34.13
C THR A 353 -24.39 6.83 32.71
N ASN A 354 -23.33 6.56 31.92
CA ASN A 354 -23.45 5.65 30.78
C ASN A 354 -22.24 4.73 30.70
N VAL A 355 -22.57 3.48 30.85
CA VAL A 355 -21.75 2.28 30.90
C VAL A 355 -20.97 2.10 29.58
N LEU A 356 -19.70 2.45 29.57
CA LEU A 356 -18.77 1.90 28.62
C LEU A 356 -17.99 0.78 29.29
N LYS A 357 -18.40 -0.46 29.04
CA LYS A 357 -17.65 -1.66 29.43
C LYS A 357 -16.27 -1.59 28.79
N GLN A 358 -15.27 -1.39 29.62
CA GLN A 358 -13.87 -1.59 29.30
C GLN A 358 -13.66 -3.01 28.78
N ALA A 359 -13.21 -3.14 27.53
CA ALA A 359 -12.70 -4.39 27.00
C ALA A 359 -11.42 -4.76 27.76
N ARG A 360 -11.52 -5.67 28.71
CA ARG A 360 -10.41 -6.29 29.39
C ARG A 360 -9.59 -7.07 28.38
N LEU A 361 -8.34 -6.67 28.15
CA LEU A 361 -7.34 -7.49 27.50
C LEU A 361 -7.03 -8.67 28.42
N VAL A 362 -7.57 -9.84 28.12
CA VAL A 362 -7.18 -11.09 28.74
C VAL A 362 -5.96 -11.60 28.01
N SER A 363 -4.79 -11.46 28.62
CA SER A 363 -3.58 -12.16 28.18
C SER A 363 -3.70 -13.62 28.61
N HIS A 364 -3.96 -14.53 27.69
CA HIS A 364 -3.85 -15.95 27.92
C HIS A 364 -2.43 -16.43 27.63
N ASN A 365 -1.84 -17.09 28.65
CA ASN A 365 -0.59 -17.85 28.53
C ASN A 365 -0.70 -18.94 27.46
N SER A 366 0.36 -19.13 26.71
CA SER A 366 0.49 -19.88 25.47
C SER A 366 0.54 -21.42 25.61
N SER A 367 -0.06 -22.03 26.63
CA SER A 367 0.02 -23.49 26.84
C SER A 367 -1.26 -24.30 26.59
N ASP A 368 -2.41 -23.68 26.29
CA ASP A 368 -3.68 -24.39 26.11
C ASP A 368 -4.33 -24.23 24.69
N GLU A 369 -3.57 -23.90 23.67
CA GLU A 369 -4.11 -23.63 22.34
C GLU A 369 -4.71 -24.87 21.61
N HIS A 370 -4.52 -26.09 22.09
CA HIS A 370 -4.96 -27.32 21.42
C HIS A 370 -6.26 -27.96 21.97
N LYS A 371 -6.94 -27.32 22.91
CA LYS A 371 -8.16 -27.88 23.53
C LYS A 371 -9.43 -27.08 23.30
N VAL A 372 -9.50 -26.21 22.31
CA VAL A 372 -10.62 -25.28 22.11
C VAL A 372 -11.27 -25.47 20.75
N TRP A 373 -12.59 -25.62 20.72
CA TRP A 373 -13.36 -25.68 19.48
C TRP A 373 -13.19 -24.41 18.65
N GLY A 374 -13.21 -24.57 17.32
CA GLY A 374 -13.06 -23.48 16.37
C GLY A 374 -13.92 -23.65 15.14
N VAL A 375 -13.81 -22.66 14.24
CA VAL A 375 -14.49 -22.63 12.95
C VAL A 375 -13.50 -22.23 11.88
N ASN A 376 -13.34 -23.06 10.84
CA ASN A 376 -12.63 -22.72 9.62
C ASN A 376 -13.61 -22.15 8.60
N VAL A 377 -13.29 -20.98 8.03
CA VAL A 377 -14.14 -20.30 7.03
C VAL A 377 -13.50 -20.30 5.64
N GLY A 378 -12.64 -21.26 5.40
CA GLY A 378 -12.05 -21.55 4.11
C GLY A 378 -10.53 -21.42 4.05
N ARG A 379 -10.00 -21.88 2.91
CA ARG A 379 -8.55 -21.83 2.59
C ARG A 379 -8.32 -20.88 1.43
N PHE A 380 -7.28 -20.05 1.53
CA PHE A 380 -6.99 -18.95 0.63
C PHE A 380 -5.55 -18.99 0.13
N GLY A 381 -5.31 -18.53 -1.09
CA GLY A 381 -3.97 -18.49 -1.68
C GLY A 381 -3.04 -17.48 -1.01
N THR A 382 -3.58 -16.48 -0.31
CA THR A 382 -2.80 -15.44 0.38
C THR A 382 -3.26 -15.27 1.83
N ARG A 383 -2.33 -14.89 2.71
CA ARG A 383 -2.64 -14.57 4.11
C ARG A 383 -3.65 -13.44 4.23
N TYR A 384 -3.54 -12.43 3.36
CA TYR A 384 -4.46 -11.30 3.34
C TYR A 384 -5.90 -11.72 3.01
N ALA A 385 -6.09 -12.59 2.00
CA ALA A 385 -7.43 -13.09 1.66
C ALA A 385 -8.06 -13.85 2.84
N ALA A 386 -7.26 -14.62 3.59
CA ALA A 386 -7.71 -15.29 4.80
C ALA A 386 -8.07 -14.28 5.92
N GLU A 387 -7.23 -13.27 6.19
CA GLU A 387 -7.50 -12.20 7.16
C GLU A 387 -8.76 -11.40 6.80
N LYS A 388 -8.95 -11.09 5.52
CA LYS A 388 -10.14 -10.40 5.00
C LYS A 388 -11.41 -11.22 5.23
N MET A 389 -11.36 -12.53 4.97
CA MET A 389 -12.50 -13.42 5.23
C MET A 389 -12.83 -13.48 6.73
N LEU A 390 -11.81 -13.55 7.61
CA LEU A 390 -12.03 -13.51 9.05
C LEU A 390 -12.75 -12.21 9.50
N ILE A 391 -12.34 -11.07 8.98
CA ILE A 391 -12.99 -9.79 9.31
C ILE A 391 -14.42 -9.75 8.77
N LYS A 392 -14.61 -10.16 7.50
CA LYS A 392 -15.94 -10.21 6.86
C LYS A 392 -16.90 -11.12 7.63
N THR A 393 -16.43 -12.30 8.00
CA THR A 393 -17.23 -13.29 8.74
C THR A 393 -17.51 -12.83 10.17
N ALA A 394 -16.53 -12.24 10.88
CA ALA A 394 -16.75 -11.70 12.23
C ALA A 394 -17.78 -10.57 12.22
N LEU A 395 -17.81 -9.71 11.20
CA LEU A 395 -18.81 -8.64 11.07
C LEU A 395 -20.19 -9.19 10.71
N ALA A 396 -20.26 -10.25 9.91
CA ALA A 396 -21.51 -10.89 9.50
C ALA A 396 -22.14 -11.70 10.63
N GLU A 397 -21.33 -12.29 11.52
CA GLU A 397 -21.72 -13.17 12.62
C GLU A 397 -21.22 -12.66 13.99
N MET A 398 -21.30 -11.34 14.22
CA MET A 398 -20.94 -10.71 15.52
C MET A 398 -21.54 -11.40 16.75
N PRO A 399 -22.80 -11.87 16.76
CA PRO A 399 -23.38 -12.51 17.91
C PRO A 399 -22.72 -13.84 18.28
N THR A 400 -22.18 -14.57 17.30
CA THR A 400 -21.60 -15.92 17.50
C THR A 400 -20.07 -15.92 17.47
N LEU A 401 -19.46 -15.15 16.57
CA LEU A 401 -18.01 -15.15 16.33
C LEU A 401 -17.29 -13.85 16.72
N GLY A 402 -18.03 -12.82 17.18
CA GLY A 402 -17.45 -11.50 17.48
C GLY A 402 -16.40 -11.49 18.58
N GLY A 403 -16.51 -12.41 19.56
CA GLY A 403 -15.58 -12.56 20.69
C GLY A 403 -14.49 -13.61 20.50
N SER A 404 -14.51 -14.35 19.38
CA SER A 404 -13.57 -15.44 19.13
C SER A 404 -12.18 -14.95 18.69
N LEU A 405 -11.14 -15.73 18.98
CA LEU A 405 -9.77 -15.49 18.53
C LEU A 405 -9.66 -15.78 17.03
N ARG A 406 -9.27 -14.78 16.25
CA ARG A 406 -9.06 -14.90 14.80
C ARG A 406 -7.61 -15.23 14.51
N LYS A 407 -7.35 -16.36 13.84
CA LYS A 407 -6.02 -16.85 13.51
C LYS A 407 -5.95 -17.27 12.04
N VAL A 408 -4.93 -16.83 11.32
CA VAL A 408 -4.59 -17.35 9.99
C VAL A 408 -3.48 -18.37 10.15
N VAL A 409 -3.75 -19.60 9.73
CA VAL A 409 -2.80 -20.72 9.80
C VAL A 409 -2.22 -20.96 8.40
N LYS A 410 -0.88 -20.97 8.27
CA LYS A 410 -0.20 -21.30 7.01
C LYS A 410 -0.11 -22.82 6.89
N THR A 411 -0.64 -23.39 5.82
CA THR A 411 -0.57 -24.81 5.47
C THR A 411 0.23 -25.00 4.19
N LYS A 412 0.55 -26.25 3.84
CA LYS A 412 1.21 -26.58 2.55
C LYS A 412 0.35 -26.16 1.33
N LEU A 413 -0.96 -26.06 1.50
CA LEU A 413 -1.93 -25.78 0.43
C LEU A 413 -2.46 -24.32 0.45
N GLY A 414 -1.93 -23.43 1.33
CA GLY A 414 -2.36 -22.05 1.43
C GLY A 414 -2.52 -21.55 2.86
N PHE A 415 -3.42 -20.58 3.05
CA PHE A 415 -3.69 -19.92 4.33
C PHE A 415 -5.13 -20.21 4.76
N GLU A 416 -5.30 -20.84 5.91
CA GLU A 416 -6.61 -21.14 6.50
C GLU A 416 -7.07 -20.02 7.43
N ALA A 417 -8.34 -19.68 7.33
CA ALA A 417 -8.98 -18.63 8.12
C ALA A 417 -9.78 -19.26 9.26
N ASN A 418 -9.26 -19.19 10.48
CA ASN A 418 -9.79 -19.90 11.63
C ASN A 418 -10.25 -18.96 12.75
N PHE A 419 -11.39 -19.29 13.37
CA PHE A 419 -11.86 -18.73 14.62
C PHE A 419 -11.70 -19.78 15.72
N TYR A 420 -11.14 -19.40 16.86
CA TYR A 420 -10.95 -20.28 18.02
C TYR A 420 -11.59 -19.69 19.28
N GLY A 421 -11.79 -20.51 20.30
CA GLY A 421 -12.33 -20.05 21.59
C GLY A 421 -13.86 -19.98 21.61
N VAL A 422 -14.54 -20.81 20.83
CA VAL A 422 -15.98 -20.98 20.84
C VAL A 422 -16.36 -22.34 21.44
N SER A 423 -17.59 -22.50 21.92
CA SER A 423 -18.11 -23.83 22.29
C SER A 423 -18.52 -24.62 21.06
N GLN A 424 -18.61 -25.95 21.16
CA GLN A 424 -19.07 -26.82 20.07
C GLN A 424 -20.41 -26.32 19.50
N VAL A 425 -21.38 -26.11 20.37
CA VAL A 425 -22.73 -25.63 19.99
C VAL A 425 -22.66 -24.29 19.23
N THR A 426 -21.78 -23.38 19.68
CA THR A 426 -21.59 -22.07 19.01
C THR A 426 -20.92 -22.23 17.64
N ALA A 427 -19.92 -23.13 17.51
CA ALA A 427 -19.26 -23.42 16.24
C ALA A 427 -20.25 -24.00 15.21
N GLU A 428 -21.07 -24.97 15.59
CA GLU A 428 -22.09 -25.56 14.74
C GLU A 428 -23.17 -24.55 14.34
N GLN A 429 -23.64 -23.71 15.28
CA GLN A 429 -24.60 -22.64 14.98
C GLN A 429 -24.03 -21.60 14.02
N ALA A 430 -22.77 -21.21 14.21
CA ALA A 430 -22.08 -20.30 13.30
C ALA A 430 -22.00 -20.89 11.90
N CYS A 431 -21.60 -22.17 11.75
CA CYS A 431 -21.50 -22.82 10.44
C CYS A 431 -22.87 -22.95 9.75
N ARG A 432 -23.95 -23.28 10.48
CA ARG A 432 -25.30 -23.28 9.91
C ARG A 432 -25.73 -21.92 9.35
N LYS A 433 -25.44 -20.84 10.09
CA LYS A 433 -25.75 -19.48 9.63
C LYS A 433 -24.87 -19.02 8.45
N LEU A 434 -23.60 -19.42 8.43
CA LEU A 434 -22.67 -19.11 7.35
C LEU A 434 -23.00 -19.86 6.06
N ALA A 435 -23.48 -21.12 6.16
CA ALA A 435 -23.96 -21.89 5.02
C ALA A 435 -25.14 -21.20 4.32
N ASN A 436 -26.09 -20.62 5.07
CA ASN A 436 -27.20 -19.83 4.50
C ASN A 436 -26.73 -18.57 3.76
N ARG A 437 -25.48 -18.13 3.97
CA ARG A 437 -24.84 -17.00 3.28
C ARG A 437 -23.83 -17.44 2.23
N GLN A 438 -23.81 -18.72 1.87
CA GLN A 438 -22.89 -19.31 0.89
C GLN A 438 -21.41 -19.14 1.29
N ILE A 439 -21.11 -19.12 2.58
CA ILE A 439 -19.75 -19.09 3.12
C ILE A 439 -19.40 -20.49 3.58
N THR A 440 -18.33 -21.06 3.02
CA THR A 440 -17.77 -22.35 3.46
C THR A 440 -17.43 -22.30 4.93
N CYS A 441 -17.81 -23.34 5.69
CA CYS A 441 -17.59 -23.38 7.11
C CYS A 441 -17.41 -24.83 7.60
N ASP A 442 -16.29 -25.08 8.26
CA ASP A 442 -15.95 -26.37 8.87
C ASP A 442 -15.67 -26.17 10.37
N VAL A 443 -16.19 -27.08 11.19
CA VAL A 443 -15.97 -27.05 12.63
C VAL A 443 -14.62 -27.69 12.95
N ILE A 444 -13.77 -26.99 13.69
CA ILE A 444 -12.47 -27.47 14.17
C ILE A 444 -12.62 -28.07 15.56
N ASN A 445 -12.27 -29.34 15.68
CA ASN A 445 -12.30 -30.08 16.96
C ASN A 445 -11.02 -29.80 17.79
N PRO A 446 -11.07 -29.89 19.13
CA PRO A 446 -9.94 -29.72 20.02
C PRO A 446 -8.84 -30.79 19.90
N SER A 447 -9.11 -31.88 19.19
CA SER A 447 -8.25 -33.06 19.04
C SER A 447 -7.74 -33.27 17.62
N GLY A 448 -7.85 -32.24 16.75
CA GLY A 448 -7.37 -32.30 15.35
C GLY A 448 -6.08 -31.56 15.08
#